data_15e148c5c689b17e339c2633bf1cf275
#
_entry.id   15e148c5c689b17e339c2633bf1cf275
#
_cell.length_a   1.000
_cell.length_b   1.000
_cell.length_c   1.000
_cell.angle_alpha   90.00
_cell.angle_beta   90.00
_cell.angle_gamma   90.00
#
_symmetry.space_group_name_H-M   'P 1'
#
loop_
_entity.id
_entity.type
_entity.pdbx_description
1 polymer ?
#
loop_
_entity_poly.entity_id
_entity_poly.type
_entity_poly.pdbx_seq_one_letter_code
_entity_poly.pdbx_strand_id
1 'polypeptide(L)'
;ECLDDDRIIEVLLINRSPIDIKHPKINEVIHRDFTDLSSIQHELKNYNACFHCMGVSSAGIKEEQYFELTYTITENLVNVLYNFNPNMTFIYVSGDGSDSTENSKTMWARVKGKTENLIFNKGFKDAYAFRPGIILPKRGVKSKTKLYNSLYVLMRPIIPLMKKMKSVTSTENIGKAMIGLTVNSQQVKILSGSEINQAALN
;
A
#
# COMPACT_ATOMS: atom_id res chain seq x y z
N GLU A 1 -7.93 -2.21 10.93
CA GLU A 1 -6.79 -2.32 11.83
C GLU A 1 -6.48 -0.94 12.46
N CYS A 2 -6.28 0.14 11.69
CA CYS A 2 -6.00 1.48 12.26
C CYS A 2 -7.09 1.96 13.24
N LEU A 3 -8.36 1.61 12.99
CA LEU A 3 -9.46 2.04 13.85
C LEU A 3 -9.48 1.29 15.19
N ASP A 4 -9.02 0.05 15.18
CA ASP A 4 -8.98 -0.84 16.35
C ASP A 4 -7.69 -0.70 17.17
N ASP A 5 -6.70 0.08 16.72
CA ASP A 5 -5.39 0.21 17.35
C ASP A 5 -5.31 1.54 18.13
N ASP A 6 -5.06 1.47 19.42
CA ASP A 6 -5.02 2.64 20.30
C ASP A 6 -3.82 3.57 20.02
N ARG A 7 -2.79 3.08 19.35
CA ARG A 7 -1.63 3.87 18.90
C ARG A 7 -1.98 4.85 17.78
N ILE A 8 -3.08 4.59 17.06
CA ILE A 8 -3.56 5.45 15.97
C ILE A 8 -4.61 6.41 16.52
N ILE A 9 -4.32 7.70 16.41
CA ILE A 9 -5.18 8.77 16.90
C ILE A 9 -6.15 9.22 15.80
N GLU A 10 -5.63 9.34 14.58
CA GLU A 10 -6.35 9.87 13.42
C GLU A 10 -5.96 9.14 12.14
N VAL A 11 -6.91 9.00 11.24
CA VAL A 11 -6.73 8.41 9.91
C VAL A 11 -7.34 9.36 8.87
N LEU A 12 -6.49 9.99 8.06
CA LEU A 12 -6.94 10.69 6.86
C LEU A 12 -7.10 9.69 5.71
N LEU A 13 -8.30 9.59 5.19
CA LEU A 13 -8.59 8.78 4.00
C LEU A 13 -8.75 9.71 2.80
N ILE A 14 -7.95 9.48 1.76
CA ILE A 14 -8.09 10.19 0.49
C ILE A 14 -8.65 9.22 -0.54
N ASN A 15 -9.88 9.41 -0.92
CA ASN A 15 -10.63 8.50 -1.76
C ASN A 15 -11.24 9.21 -2.99
N ARG A 16 -11.47 8.47 -4.07
CA ARG A 16 -12.20 8.98 -5.25
C ARG A 16 -13.70 9.03 -5.06
N SER A 17 -14.22 8.27 -4.11
CA SER A 17 -15.63 8.20 -3.74
C SER A 17 -15.76 7.92 -2.25
N PRO A 18 -16.83 8.39 -1.60
CA PRO A 18 -17.03 8.18 -0.17
C PRO A 18 -17.03 6.70 0.23
N ILE A 19 -16.56 6.44 1.45
CA ILE A 19 -16.74 5.14 2.10
C ILE A 19 -17.93 5.23 3.09
N ASP A 20 -18.61 4.10 3.27
CA ASP A 20 -19.73 3.99 4.23
C ASP A 20 -19.22 3.48 5.60
N ILE A 21 -18.18 4.16 6.13
CA ILE A 21 -17.62 3.86 7.46
C ILE A 21 -17.56 5.16 8.25
N LYS A 22 -18.28 5.21 9.37
CA LYS A 22 -18.22 6.34 10.30
C LYS A 22 -17.44 5.92 11.55
N HIS A 23 -16.36 6.63 11.85
CA HIS A 23 -15.57 6.40 13.05
C HIS A 23 -14.93 7.71 13.52
N PRO A 24 -14.82 7.97 14.85
CA PRO A 24 -14.24 9.23 15.35
C PRO A 24 -12.81 9.51 14.89
N LYS A 25 -12.02 8.48 14.60
CA LYS A 25 -10.64 8.61 14.09
C LYS A 25 -10.57 8.94 12.61
N ILE A 26 -11.67 8.86 11.84
CA ILE A 26 -11.64 9.03 10.38
C ILE A 26 -11.93 10.47 10.00
N ASN A 27 -11.01 11.06 9.25
CA ASN A 27 -11.24 12.21 8.39
C ASN A 27 -11.17 11.74 6.94
N GLU A 28 -12.17 12.07 6.13
CA GLU A 28 -12.23 11.66 4.74
C GLU A 28 -12.20 12.86 3.81
N VAL A 29 -11.27 12.82 2.84
CA VAL A 29 -11.17 13.79 1.75
C VAL A 29 -11.49 13.08 0.44
N ILE A 30 -12.49 13.59 -0.27
CA ILE A 30 -12.84 13.09 -1.60
C ILE A 30 -12.05 13.88 -2.64
N HIS A 31 -11.13 13.15 -3.30
CA HIS A 31 -10.27 13.71 -4.33
C HIS A 31 -10.19 12.76 -5.52
N ARG A 32 -10.37 13.28 -6.74
CA ARG A 32 -10.47 12.43 -7.94
C ARG A 32 -9.23 12.45 -8.79
N ASP A 33 -8.55 13.58 -8.82
CA ASP A 33 -7.35 13.78 -9.65
C ASP A 33 -6.09 13.68 -8.81
N PHE A 34 -5.53 12.47 -8.71
CA PHE A 34 -4.29 12.24 -7.97
C PHE A 34 -3.03 12.72 -8.72
N THR A 35 -3.18 13.27 -9.92
CA THR A 35 -2.06 13.91 -10.62
C THR A 35 -1.85 15.35 -10.15
N ASP A 36 -2.85 15.98 -9.53
CA ASP A 36 -2.75 17.29 -8.89
C ASP A 36 -3.36 17.26 -7.48
N LEU A 37 -2.55 17.39 -6.46
CA LEU A 37 -2.95 17.41 -5.05
C LEU A 37 -3.01 18.82 -4.47
N SER A 38 -2.86 19.88 -5.27
CA SER A 38 -2.77 21.27 -4.81
C SER A 38 -3.98 21.70 -3.98
N SER A 39 -5.18 21.28 -4.38
CA SER A 39 -6.43 21.64 -3.70
C SER A 39 -6.59 21.02 -2.31
N ILE A 40 -5.91 19.89 -2.03
CA ILE A 40 -6.00 19.16 -0.76
C ILE A 40 -4.68 19.12 0.03
N GLN A 41 -3.62 19.75 -0.47
CA GLN A 41 -2.30 19.67 0.16
C GLN A 41 -2.26 20.16 1.62
N HIS A 42 -3.15 21.06 2.00
CA HIS A 42 -3.26 21.56 3.36
C HIS A 42 -3.77 20.50 4.36
N GLU A 43 -4.55 19.52 3.87
CA GLU A 43 -5.03 18.37 4.65
C GLU A 43 -3.93 17.34 4.91
N LEU A 44 -2.82 17.37 4.14
CA LEU A 44 -1.75 16.37 4.20
C LEU A 44 -0.66 16.68 5.24
N LYS A 45 -0.89 17.69 6.09
CA LYS A 45 0.10 18.14 7.08
C LYS A 45 -0.01 17.37 8.39
N ASN A 46 1.12 17.25 9.10
CA ASN A 46 1.19 16.74 10.46
C ASN A 46 0.86 15.24 10.62
N TYR A 47 1.07 14.44 9.56
CA TYR A 47 0.93 12.99 9.63
C TYR A 47 2.28 12.30 9.85
N ASN A 48 2.26 11.24 10.67
CA ASN A 48 3.45 10.46 11.02
C ASN A 48 3.71 9.31 10.05
N ALA A 49 2.69 8.88 9.32
CA ALA A 49 2.79 7.76 8.38
C ALA A 49 1.89 7.95 7.15
N CYS A 50 2.33 7.39 6.02
CA CYS A 50 1.52 7.20 4.83
C CYS A 50 1.46 5.71 4.48
N PHE A 51 0.25 5.16 4.40
CA PHE A 51 -0.02 3.81 3.93
C PHE A 51 -0.54 3.87 2.49
N HIS A 52 0.37 3.86 1.53
CA HIS A 52 0.05 3.98 0.12
C HIS A 52 -0.40 2.63 -0.45
N CYS A 53 -1.72 2.39 -0.37
CA CYS A 53 -2.37 1.15 -0.83
C CYS A 53 -3.03 1.29 -2.21
N MET A 54 -2.82 2.39 -2.90
CA MET A 54 -3.40 2.64 -4.21
C MET A 54 -2.67 1.81 -5.28
N GLY A 55 -3.43 1.19 -6.17
CA GLY A 55 -2.88 0.41 -7.25
C GLY A 55 -3.93 0.01 -8.27
N VAL A 56 -3.49 -0.25 -9.49
CA VAL A 56 -4.31 -0.73 -10.60
C VAL A 56 -3.74 -2.04 -11.15
N SER A 57 -4.61 -2.86 -11.77
CA SER A 57 -4.16 -4.03 -12.52
C SER A 57 -3.45 -3.58 -13.78
N SER A 58 -2.31 -4.20 -14.10
CA SER A 58 -1.62 -3.99 -15.39
C SER A 58 -2.29 -4.70 -16.56
N ALA A 59 -3.26 -5.59 -16.29
CA ALA A 59 -3.92 -6.38 -17.33
C ALA A 59 -4.74 -5.48 -18.25
N GLY A 60 -4.42 -5.51 -19.54
CA GLY A 60 -5.17 -4.80 -20.58
C GLY A 60 -4.87 -3.31 -20.72
N ILE A 61 -3.88 -2.77 -20.00
CA ILE A 61 -3.46 -1.36 -20.14
C ILE A 61 -2.05 -1.25 -20.67
N LYS A 62 -1.76 -0.16 -21.40
CA LYS A 62 -0.45 0.14 -21.94
C LYS A 62 0.51 0.62 -20.86
N GLU A 63 1.83 0.51 -21.13
CA GLU A 63 2.87 0.90 -20.17
C GLU A 63 2.77 2.38 -19.76
N GLU A 64 2.55 3.28 -20.71
CA GLU A 64 2.43 4.72 -20.43
C GLU A 64 1.30 5.01 -19.44
N GLN A 65 0.13 4.39 -19.65
CA GLN A 65 -1.02 4.54 -18.76
C GLN A 65 -0.76 3.90 -17.38
N TYR A 66 -0.11 2.72 -17.35
CA TYR A 66 0.25 2.09 -16.08
C TYR A 66 1.28 2.91 -15.32
N PHE A 67 2.23 3.51 -16.03
CA PHE A 67 3.24 4.40 -15.46
C PHE A 67 2.58 5.63 -14.82
N GLU A 68 1.68 6.29 -15.51
CA GLU A 68 0.93 7.44 -14.99
C GLU A 68 0.15 7.08 -13.72
N LEU A 69 -0.62 5.99 -13.76
CA LEU A 69 -1.47 5.53 -12.66
C LEU A 69 -0.71 4.90 -11.48
N THR A 70 0.58 4.63 -11.63
CA THR A 70 1.40 4.00 -10.59
C THR A 70 2.53 4.92 -10.15
N TYR A 71 3.41 5.31 -11.08
CA TYR A 71 4.59 6.12 -10.76
C TYR A 71 4.24 7.59 -10.57
N THR A 72 3.65 8.23 -11.59
CA THR A 72 3.42 9.70 -11.58
C THR A 72 2.52 10.14 -10.42
N ILE A 73 1.43 9.40 -10.19
CA ILE A 73 0.53 9.66 -9.05
C ILE A 73 1.29 9.50 -7.71
N THR A 74 2.12 8.48 -7.58
CA THR A 74 2.92 8.26 -6.36
C THR A 74 3.98 9.35 -6.20
N GLU A 75 4.64 9.78 -7.29
CA GLU A 75 5.62 10.86 -7.27
C GLU A 75 5.03 12.17 -6.76
N ASN A 76 3.84 12.54 -7.24
CA ASN A 76 3.14 13.73 -6.76
C ASN A 76 2.83 13.64 -5.27
N LEU A 77 2.30 12.50 -4.82
CA LEU A 77 2.00 12.27 -3.41
C LEU A 77 3.27 12.33 -2.54
N VAL A 78 4.33 11.66 -2.96
CA VAL A 78 5.64 11.64 -2.27
C VAL A 78 6.21 13.05 -2.15
N ASN A 79 6.13 13.85 -3.22
CA ASN A 79 6.63 15.23 -3.22
C ASN A 79 5.88 16.11 -2.23
N VAL A 80 4.55 16.05 -2.23
CA VAL A 80 3.73 16.86 -1.31
C VAL A 80 3.92 16.40 0.13
N LEU A 81 3.88 15.09 0.39
CA LEU A 81 4.04 14.56 1.75
C LEU A 81 5.42 14.84 2.32
N TYR A 82 6.49 14.70 1.54
CA TYR A 82 7.84 14.97 2.00
C TYR A 82 8.02 16.44 2.39
N ASN A 83 7.45 17.37 1.64
CA ASN A 83 7.55 18.81 1.94
C ASN A 83 6.91 19.18 3.29
N PHE A 84 5.85 18.48 3.70
CA PHE A 84 5.16 18.76 4.95
C PHE A 84 5.56 17.82 6.11
N ASN A 85 5.96 16.59 5.79
CA ASN A 85 6.16 15.53 6.77
C ASN A 85 7.45 14.73 6.48
N PRO A 86 8.65 15.35 6.47
CA PRO A 86 9.90 14.63 6.11
C PRO A 86 10.23 13.51 7.10
N ASN A 87 9.74 13.61 8.33
CA ASN A 87 9.97 12.63 9.40
C ASN A 87 8.93 11.49 9.42
N MET A 88 8.05 11.40 8.41
CA MET A 88 7.06 10.31 8.37
C MET A 88 7.66 8.97 7.96
N THR A 89 6.94 7.90 8.27
CA THR A 89 7.15 6.57 7.69
C THR A 89 6.28 6.40 6.46
N PHE A 90 6.88 6.13 5.29
CA PHE A 90 6.15 5.89 4.05
C PHE A 90 6.13 4.39 3.70
N ILE A 91 4.95 3.78 3.58
CA ILE A 91 4.81 2.36 3.25
C ILE A 91 4.01 2.21 1.95
N TYR A 92 4.63 1.61 0.96
CA TYR A 92 4.05 1.36 -0.36
C TYR A 92 3.68 -0.11 -0.54
N VAL A 93 2.43 -0.39 -0.92
CA VAL A 93 2.01 -1.75 -1.31
C VAL A 93 2.37 -1.98 -2.78
N SER A 94 3.51 -2.60 -2.97
CA SER A 94 4.06 -2.99 -4.27
C SER A 94 3.49 -4.38 -4.68
N GLY A 95 4.34 -5.33 -5.04
CA GLY A 95 3.94 -6.70 -5.39
C GLY A 95 5.13 -7.62 -5.52
N ASP A 96 4.90 -8.90 -5.28
CA ASP A 96 5.90 -9.93 -5.50
C ASP A 96 6.32 -9.96 -6.98
N GLY A 97 7.62 -9.97 -7.24
CA GLY A 97 8.19 -9.84 -8.59
C GLY A 97 8.44 -8.41 -9.07
N SER A 98 8.22 -7.36 -8.25
CA SER A 98 8.69 -6.00 -8.58
C SER A 98 10.20 -5.96 -8.72
N ASP A 99 10.70 -5.23 -9.70
CA ASP A 99 12.11 -5.21 -10.09
C ASP A 99 12.78 -3.87 -9.78
N SER A 100 13.51 -3.82 -8.66
CA SER A 100 14.27 -2.62 -8.25
C SER A 100 15.43 -2.27 -9.19
N THR A 101 15.82 -3.15 -10.12
CA THR A 101 16.83 -2.83 -11.15
C THR A 101 16.23 -2.06 -12.33
N GLU A 102 14.91 -2.00 -12.43
CA GLU A 102 14.14 -1.33 -13.48
C GLU A 102 14.35 -1.93 -14.89
N ASN A 103 14.93 -3.13 -15.00
CA ASN A 103 15.32 -3.76 -16.27
C ASN A 103 14.44 -4.95 -16.67
N SER A 104 13.45 -5.33 -15.86
CA SER A 104 12.56 -6.46 -16.16
C SER A 104 11.88 -6.30 -17.52
N LYS A 105 11.74 -7.41 -18.26
CA LYS A 105 10.93 -7.45 -19.48
C LYS A 105 9.44 -7.24 -19.19
N THR A 106 9.02 -7.50 -17.96
CA THR A 106 7.65 -7.34 -17.51
C THR A 106 7.39 -5.88 -17.10
N MET A 107 6.55 -5.19 -17.83
CA MET A 107 6.25 -3.76 -17.68
C MET A 107 5.89 -3.36 -16.26
N TRP A 108 4.93 -4.05 -15.63
CA TRP A 108 4.49 -3.69 -14.28
C TRP A 108 5.59 -3.87 -13.22
N ALA A 109 6.49 -4.84 -13.42
CA ALA A 109 7.59 -5.08 -12.50
C ALA A 109 8.60 -3.93 -12.52
N ARG A 110 8.94 -3.42 -13.74
CA ARG A 110 9.80 -2.23 -13.89
C ARG A 110 9.19 -1.00 -13.25
N VAL A 111 7.93 -0.71 -13.57
CA VAL A 111 7.25 0.49 -13.07
C VAL A 111 7.11 0.47 -11.54
N LYS A 112 6.75 -0.68 -10.96
CA LYS A 112 6.68 -0.82 -9.51
C LYS A 112 8.06 -0.69 -8.86
N GLY A 113 9.09 -1.31 -9.42
CA GLY A 113 10.47 -1.17 -8.94
C GLY A 113 10.96 0.28 -8.97
N LYS A 114 10.68 0.99 -10.05
CA LYS A 114 10.98 2.43 -10.17
C LYS A 114 10.22 3.27 -9.12
N THR A 115 8.97 2.92 -8.84
CA THR A 115 8.17 3.58 -7.81
C THR A 115 8.75 3.33 -6.40
N GLU A 116 9.22 2.13 -6.12
CA GLU A 116 9.92 1.82 -4.86
C GLU A 116 11.21 2.65 -4.72
N ASN A 117 12.02 2.71 -5.79
CA ASN A 117 13.27 3.48 -5.81
C ASN A 117 13.00 4.98 -5.60
N LEU A 118 11.96 5.55 -6.21
CA LEU A 118 11.53 6.92 -5.96
C LEU A 118 11.29 7.18 -4.46
N ILE A 119 10.54 6.29 -3.81
CA ILE A 119 10.18 6.42 -2.40
C ILE A 119 11.42 6.31 -1.51
N PHE A 120 12.28 5.31 -1.77
CA PHE A 120 13.51 5.10 -0.98
C PHE A 120 14.51 6.25 -1.11
N ASN A 121 14.61 6.84 -2.30
CA ASN A 121 15.53 7.95 -2.57
C ASN A 121 14.98 9.31 -2.14
N LYS A 122 13.72 9.41 -1.71
CA LYS A 122 13.11 10.69 -1.35
C LYS A 122 13.68 11.29 -0.06
N GLY A 123 14.06 10.45 0.90
CA GLY A 123 14.67 10.89 2.16
C GLY A 123 13.71 10.96 3.34
N PHE A 124 12.56 10.27 3.31
CA PHE A 124 11.73 10.08 4.49
C PHE A 124 12.52 9.42 5.62
N LYS A 125 12.11 9.64 6.87
CA LYS A 125 12.71 9.00 8.04
C LYS A 125 12.77 7.49 7.85
N ASP A 126 11.66 6.89 7.41
CA ASP A 126 11.56 5.48 7.08
C ASP A 126 10.71 5.28 5.82
N ALA A 127 11.13 4.35 4.97
CA ALA A 127 10.39 3.97 3.78
C ALA A 127 10.41 2.44 3.61
N TYR A 128 9.26 1.86 3.28
CA TYR A 128 9.11 0.41 3.10
C TYR A 128 8.30 0.09 1.84
N ALA A 129 8.69 -0.96 1.13
CA ALA A 129 7.93 -1.56 0.06
C ALA A 129 7.43 -2.95 0.49
N PHE A 130 6.13 -3.14 0.52
CA PHE A 130 5.52 -4.43 0.76
C PHE A 130 5.33 -5.14 -0.58
N ARG A 131 5.94 -6.32 -0.73
CA ARG A 131 5.83 -7.17 -1.92
C ARG A 131 5.02 -8.45 -1.62
N PRO A 132 3.71 -8.35 -1.33
CA PRO A 132 2.88 -9.53 -1.19
C PRO A 132 2.67 -10.19 -2.55
N GLY A 133 2.67 -11.53 -2.59
CA GLY A 133 2.23 -12.31 -3.75
C GLY A 133 0.72 -12.49 -3.73
N ILE A 134 0.21 -13.19 -2.71
CA ILE A 134 -1.22 -13.42 -2.52
C ILE A 134 -1.67 -12.79 -1.20
N ILE A 135 -2.70 -11.95 -1.27
CA ILE A 135 -3.31 -11.30 -0.11
C ILE A 135 -4.65 -11.99 0.18
N LEU A 136 -4.72 -12.71 1.30
CA LEU A 136 -5.96 -13.36 1.75
C LEU A 136 -6.86 -12.33 2.43
N PRO A 137 -8.09 -12.12 1.94
CA PRO A 137 -9.04 -11.22 2.59
C PRO A 137 -9.45 -11.77 3.96
N LYS A 138 -9.51 -10.89 4.95
CA LYS A 138 -10.00 -11.16 6.29
C LYS A 138 -11.17 -10.26 6.64
N ARG A 139 -11.90 -10.57 7.71
CA ARG A 139 -13.01 -9.75 8.24
C ARG A 139 -14.10 -9.43 7.21
N GLY A 140 -14.38 -10.36 6.28
CA GLY A 140 -15.46 -10.18 5.29
C GLY A 140 -15.16 -9.22 4.14
N VAL A 141 -13.91 -8.72 4.03
CA VAL A 141 -13.49 -7.90 2.89
C VAL A 141 -13.66 -8.69 1.59
N LYS A 142 -14.35 -8.10 0.63
CA LYS A 142 -14.57 -8.69 -0.70
C LYS A 142 -13.81 -7.88 -1.75
N SER A 143 -13.28 -8.57 -2.76
CA SER A 143 -12.72 -7.89 -3.93
C SER A 143 -13.83 -7.18 -4.72
N LYS A 144 -13.54 -5.98 -5.24
CA LYS A 144 -14.44 -5.31 -6.20
C LYS A 144 -14.59 -6.11 -7.51
N THR A 145 -13.62 -6.96 -7.84
CA THR A 145 -13.64 -7.80 -9.04
C THR A 145 -14.31 -9.13 -8.72
N LYS A 146 -15.47 -9.39 -9.36
CA LYS A 146 -16.25 -10.63 -9.17
C LYS A 146 -15.42 -11.91 -9.42
N LEU A 147 -14.52 -11.86 -10.42
CA LEU A 147 -13.63 -12.97 -10.76
C LEU A 147 -12.77 -13.41 -9.56
N TYR A 148 -12.18 -12.48 -8.83
CA TYR A 148 -11.37 -12.80 -7.65
C TYR A 148 -12.20 -13.40 -6.53
N ASN A 149 -13.44 -12.94 -6.32
CA ASN A 149 -14.33 -13.51 -5.31
C ASN A 149 -14.69 -14.97 -5.64
N SER A 150 -14.95 -15.28 -6.92
CA SER A 150 -15.23 -16.65 -7.37
C SER A 150 -13.99 -17.54 -7.22
N LEU A 151 -12.82 -17.02 -7.57
CA LEU A 151 -11.54 -17.73 -7.41
C LEU A 151 -11.27 -18.04 -5.92
N TYR A 152 -11.53 -17.10 -5.02
CA TYR A 152 -11.38 -17.33 -3.57
C TYR A 152 -12.30 -18.42 -3.05
N VAL A 153 -13.53 -18.51 -3.53
CA VAL A 153 -14.48 -19.58 -3.14
C VAL A 153 -13.94 -20.94 -3.59
N LEU A 154 -13.46 -21.04 -4.83
CA LEU A 154 -12.89 -22.27 -5.38
C LEU A 154 -11.60 -22.69 -4.65
N MET A 155 -10.78 -21.73 -4.23
CA MET A 155 -9.50 -22.00 -3.54
C MET A 155 -9.66 -22.25 -2.04
N ARG A 156 -10.87 -22.12 -1.48
CA ARG A 156 -11.14 -22.26 -0.04
C ARG A 156 -10.54 -23.50 0.60
N PRO A 157 -10.63 -24.72 0.01
CA PRO A 157 -10.04 -25.94 0.58
C PRO A 157 -8.50 -25.93 0.59
N ILE A 158 -7.87 -25.14 -0.29
CA ILE A 158 -6.40 -25.07 -0.45
C ILE A 158 -5.78 -23.94 0.39
N ILE A 159 -6.58 -23.00 0.87
CA ILE A 159 -6.11 -21.85 1.69
C ILE A 159 -5.24 -22.27 2.88
N PRO A 160 -5.52 -23.34 3.65
CA PRO A 160 -4.65 -23.73 4.76
C PRO A 160 -3.23 -24.12 4.31
N LEU A 161 -3.10 -24.73 3.13
CA LEU A 161 -1.79 -25.07 2.55
C LEU A 161 -1.07 -23.82 2.03
N MET A 162 -1.82 -22.91 1.40
CA MET A 162 -1.28 -21.66 0.86
C MET A 162 -0.71 -20.75 1.95
N LYS A 163 -1.27 -20.74 3.16
CA LYS A 163 -0.76 -19.95 4.30
C LYS A 163 0.69 -20.27 4.68
N LYS A 164 1.20 -21.45 4.29
CA LYS A 164 2.60 -21.85 4.50
C LYS A 164 3.57 -21.29 3.45
N MET A 165 3.05 -20.73 2.37
CA MET A 165 3.89 -20.16 1.31
C MET A 165 4.43 -18.78 1.72
N LYS A 166 5.71 -18.52 1.44
CA LYS A 166 6.42 -17.27 1.82
C LYS A 166 5.82 -16.01 1.19
N SER A 167 5.17 -16.12 0.04
CA SER A 167 4.57 -14.99 -0.67
C SER A 167 3.13 -14.66 -0.24
N VAL A 168 2.55 -15.48 0.66
CA VAL A 168 1.14 -15.32 1.09
C VAL A 168 1.06 -14.55 2.39
N THR A 169 0.21 -13.53 2.41
CA THR A 169 -0.13 -12.75 3.60
C THR A 169 -1.64 -12.53 3.67
N SER A 170 -2.11 -11.74 4.62
CA SER A 170 -3.52 -11.36 4.77
C SER A 170 -3.70 -9.85 4.85
N THR A 171 -4.90 -9.36 4.55
CA THR A 171 -5.24 -7.94 4.73
C THR A 171 -5.01 -7.48 6.17
N GLU A 172 -5.28 -8.35 7.15
CA GLU A 172 -5.05 -8.10 8.57
C GLU A 172 -3.55 -7.94 8.87
N ASN A 173 -2.70 -8.87 8.40
CA ASN A 173 -1.27 -8.82 8.64
C ASN A 173 -0.61 -7.61 7.96
N ILE A 174 -1.07 -7.24 6.76
CA ILE A 174 -0.61 -6.02 6.09
C ILE A 174 -0.89 -4.79 6.97
N GLY A 175 -2.11 -4.64 7.47
CA GLY A 175 -2.48 -3.52 8.32
C GLY A 175 -1.69 -3.47 9.62
N LYS A 176 -1.56 -4.61 10.32
CA LYS A 176 -0.77 -4.72 11.56
C LYS A 176 0.71 -4.41 11.34
N ALA A 177 1.30 -4.95 10.27
CA ALA A 177 2.69 -4.68 9.91
C ALA A 177 2.92 -3.20 9.58
N MET A 178 2.00 -2.55 8.86
CA MET A 178 2.08 -1.12 8.58
C MET A 178 2.11 -0.30 9.87
N ILE A 179 1.18 -0.58 10.78
CA ILE A 179 1.13 0.12 12.09
C ILE A 179 2.40 -0.17 12.89
N GLY A 180 2.81 -1.43 13.00
CA GLY A 180 4.01 -1.83 13.74
C GLY A 180 5.27 -1.12 13.26
N LEU A 181 5.47 -1.01 11.94
CA LEU A 181 6.64 -0.35 11.34
C LEU A 181 6.66 1.17 11.52
N THR A 182 5.55 1.82 11.83
CA THR A 182 5.55 3.24 12.17
C THR A 182 6.12 3.52 13.56
N VAL A 183 6.04 2.54 14.44
CA VAL A 183 6.54 2.63 15.83
C VAL A 183 7.94 2.03 15.95
N ASN A 184 8.14 0.85 15.35
CA ASN A 184 9.38 0.08 15.43
C ASN A 184 10.00 -0.05 14.04
N SER A 185 10.94 0.84 13.71
CA SER A 185 11.62 0.80 12.41
C SER A 185 12.48 -0.46 12.27
N GLN A 186 12.59 -0.97 11.04
CA GLN A 186 13.41 -2.12 10.68
C GLN A 186 14.45 -1.75 9.61
N GLN A 187 15.57 -2.49 9.57
CA GLN A 187 16.58 -2.28 8.54
C GLN A 187 16.14 -2.81 7.17
N VAL A 188 15.40 -3.93 7.14
CA VAL A 188 14.86 -4.51 5.90
C VAL A 188 13.75 -3.59 5.37
N LYS A 189 13.97 -3.01 4.20
CA LYS A 189 13.04 -2.03 3.61
C LYS A 189 12.07 -2.63 2.58
N ILE A 190 12.40 -3.78 2.00
CA ILE A 190 11.53 -4.51 1.07
C ILE A 190 11.06 -5.78 1.79
N LEU A 191 9.77 -5.89 2.04
CA LEU A 191 9.18 -6.99 2.78
C LEU A 191 8.36 -7.90 1.86
N SER A 192 8.76 -9.17 1.78
CA SER A 192 7.97 -10.25 1.18
C SER A 192 6.74 -10.60 2.04
N GLY A 193 5.85 -11.45 1.54
CA GLY A 193 4.69 -11.90 2.31
C GLY A 193 5.05 -12.50 3.69
N SER A 194 6.15 -13.26 3.79
CA SER A 194 6.61 -13.83 5.07
C SER A 194 7.15 -12.78 6.03
N GLU A 195 7.88 -11.78 5.53
CA GLU A 195 8.42 -10.69 6.34
C GLU A 195 7.31 -9.75 6.81
N ILE A 196 6.28 -9.50 5.97
CA ILE A 196 5.06 -8.80 6.37
C ILE A 196 4.35 -9.56 7.51
N ASN A 197 4.21 -10.90 7.39
CA ASN A 197 3.60 -11.72 8.44
C ASN A 197 4.39 -11.68 9.75
N GLN A 198 5.72 -11.63 9.67
CA GLN A 198 6.58 -11.49 10.84
C GLN A 198 6.46 -10.09 11.46
N ALA A 199 6.48 -9.03 10.65
CA ALA A 199 6.31 -7.66 11.13
C ALA A 199 4.94 -7.41 11.78
N ALA A 200 3.91 -8.17 11.39
CA ALA A 200 2.56 -8.09 11.97
C ALA A 200 2.45 -8.66 13.40
N LEU A 201 3.49 -9.34 13.89
CA LEU A 201 3.53 -9.90 15.26
C LEU A 201 4.14 -8.93 16.29
N ASN A 202 4.76 -7.84 15.84
CA ASN A 202 5.40 -6.80 16.63
C ASN A 202 4.47 -5.58 16.78
#